data_8bd094817f8b123362602c2ed2a650fd
#
_entry.id   8bd094817f8b123362602c2ed2a650fd
#
_cell.length_a   1.000
_cell.length_b   1.000
_cell.length_c   1.000
_cell.angle_alpha   90.00
_cell.angle_beta   90.00
_cell.angle_gamma   90.00
#
_symmetry.space_group_name_H-M   'P 1'
#
loop_
_entity.id
_entity.type
_entity.pdbx_description
1 polymer ?
#
loop_
_entity_poly.entity_id
_entity_poly.type
_entity_poly.pdbx_seq_one_letter_code
_entity_poly.pdbx_strand_id
1 'polypeptide(L)'
;HFEARRQRQMCIRDSKKQILKERPVGLPGKKTWELIENKLQELDEGQMLIEQEYISLDPAMRGWINKTRSYIPPVEIGDVMRAGSVGKIIKTKGKTIFNIGDYVTGWGGVQNYCVTDGENFYKVDPEKAPLSYYIGILGMPGMTAYFGILEVGEIKQGDVVLVSGAAGAVGSVVGQIAKIKGCRVIGIAGGKSKCKYLVEKLGFDGAIDYKNENVSNGIKKHCPKGIDVYFDNVGGEILDSALIFLRKKARVVICGAISQYNSESEVKGPKNYLSLLVNRASMKGMVVLDYAPKYLEAMKQMAIWILEGKLFYKEDVYSGIENFRETFLRLFSGDKMGKLILKIKR
;
A
#
# COMPACT_ATOMS: atom_id res chain seq x y z
N HIS A 1 23.10 36.54 -21.01
CA HIS A 1 23.88 36.33 -19.78
C HIS A 1 23.04 35.80 -18.59
N PHE A 2 21.73 36.07 -18.53
CA PHE A 2 20.85 35.59 -17.45
C PHE A 2 20.40 34.12 -17.64
N GLU A 3 20.16 33.71 -18.89
CA GLU A 3 19.83 32.31 -19.22
C GLU A 3 21.00 31.34 -19.00
N ALA A 4 22.21 31.76 -19.36
CA ALA A 4 23.43 30.99 -19.15
C ALA A 4 23.76 30.78 -17.64
N ARG A 5 23.39 31.74 -16.76
CA ARG A 5 23.50 31.57 -15.30
C ARG A 5 22.44 30.61 -14.75
N ARG A 6 21.20 30.60 -15.27
CA ARG A 6 20.17 29.60 -14.87
C ARG A 6 20.58 28.19 -15.30
N GLN A 7 21.16 28.00 -16.50
CA GLN A 7 21.65 26.68 -16.93
C GLN A 7 22.87 26.22 -16.14
N ARG A 8 23.79 27.14 -15.74
CA ARG A 8 24.95 26.76 -14.90
C ARG A 8 24.58 26.43 -13.44
N GLN A 9 23.50 26.97 -12.87
CA GLN A 9 23.03 26.63 -11.54
C GLN A 9 22.26 25.28 -11.48
N MET A 10 21.91 24.68 -12.64
CA MET A 10 21.29 23.36 -12.72
C MET A 10 22.27 22.18 -12.64
N CYS A 11 23.59 22.44 -12.55
CA CYS A 11 24.61 21.41 -12.76
C CYS A 11 25.07 20.65 -11.52
N ILE A 12 24.63 20.94 -10.29
CA ILE A 12 25.03 20.16 -9.12
C ILE A 12 23.87 20.17 -8.12
N ARG A 13 22.92 19.25 -8.27
CA ARG A 13 21.95 18.96 -7.22
C ARG A 13 22.47 17.77 -6.42
N ASP A 14 22.61 17.96 -5.11
CA ASP A 14 22.87 16.84 -4.23
C ASP A 14 21.60 16.00 -4.13
N SER A 15 21.73 14.70 -4.34
CA SER A 15 20.64 13.73 -4.26
C SER A 15 20.75 12.94 -2.97
N LYS A 16 19.74 13.05 -2.13
CA LYS A 16 19.59 12.23 -0.94
C LYS A 16 18.85 10.96 -1.28
N LYS A 17 19.34 9.83 -0.77
CA LYS A 17 18.70 8.52 -0.93
C LYS A 17 18.88 7.64 0.29
N GLN A 18 17.89 6.81 0.59
CA GLN A 18 17.94 5.81 1.65
C GLN A 18 18.40 4.49 1.04
N ILE A 19 19.57 4.01 1.43
CA ILE A 19 20.08 2.70 0.99
C ILE A 19 19.87 1.67 2.09
N LEU A 20 19.64 0.41 1.70
CA LEU A 20 19.63 -0.71 2.63
C LEU A 20 21.05 -1.00 3.09
N LYS A 21 21.34 -0.82 4.38
CA LYS A 21 22.66 -1.04 4.96
C LYS A 21 22.81 -2.42 5.58
N GLU A 22 21.78 -2.87 6.29
CA GLU A 22 21.72 -4.21 6.87
C GLU A 22 20.29 -4.76 6.87
N ARG A 23 20.15 -6.08 6.83
CA ARG A 23 18.85 -6.74 6.91
C ARG A 23 18.42 -6.83 8.37
N PRO A 24 17.26 -6.29 8.75
CA PRO A 24 16.82 -6.30 10.14
C PRO A 24 16.30 -7.68 10.55
N VAL A 25 16.62 -8.07 11.78
CA VAL A 25 15.88 -9.09 12.54
C VAL A 25 14.81 -8.35 13.36
N GLY A 26 13.57 -8.80 13.30
CA GLY A 26 12.49 -8.08 13.95
C GLY A 26 12.15 -6.72 13.30
N LEU A 27 11.83 -5.73 14.12
CA LEU A 27 11.50 -4.38 13.67
C LEU A 27 12.76 -3.65 13.16
N PRO A 28 12.70 -2.97 11.98
CA PRO A 28 13.84 -2.25 11.43
C PRO A 28 14.45 -1.22 12.38
N GLY A 29 15.72 -1.40 12.70
CA GLY A 29 16.49 -0.54 13.61
C GLY A 29 17.16 0.65 12.92
N LYS A 30 17.96 1.43 13.70
CA LYS A 30 18.68 2.60 13.18
C LYS A 30 19.74 2.24 12.11
N LYS A 31 20.24 1.01 12.13
CA LYS A 31 21.27 0.53 11.19
C LYS A 31 20.70 -0.05 9.90
N THR A 32 19.38 -0.28 9.81
CA THR A 32 18.75 -0.91 8.64
C THR A 32 18.93 -0.09 7.38
N TRP A 33 18.81 1.20 7.47
CA TRP A 33 19.01 2.12 6.33
C TRP A 33 20.03 3.20 6.67
N GLU A 34 20.69 3.69 5.62
CA GLU A 34 21.59 4.82 5.68
C GLU A 34 21.16 5.89 4.70
N LEU A 35 21.03 7.12 5.18
CA LEU A 35 20.80 8.27 4.33
C LEU A 35 22.15 8.70 3.75
N ILE A 36 22.31 8.58 2.45
CA ILE A 36 23.49 9.06 1.73
C ILE A 36 23.14 10.23 0.83
N GLU A 37 24.11 11.12 0.64
CA GLU A 37 24.00 12.30 -0.20
C GLU A 37 25.10 12.27 -1.24
N ASN A 38 24.73 12.23 -2.51
CA ASN A 38 25.67 12.15 -3.63
C ASN A 38 25.33 13.17 -4.69
N LYS A 39 26.32 13.62 -5.44
CA LYS A 39 26.09 14.39 -6.67
C LYS A 39 25.34 13.54 -7.67
N LEU A 40 24.37 14.17 -8.35
CA LEU A 40 23.68 13.51 -9.46
C LEU A 40 24.69 13.22 -10.58
N GLN A 41 24.68 11.98 -11.06
CA GLN A 41 25.46 11.56 -12.21
C GLN A 41 24.88 12.15 -13.50
N GLU A 42 25.70 12.32 -14.52
CA GLU A 42 25.22 12.64 -15.86
C GLU A 42 24.34 11.51 -16.38
N LEU A 43 23.30 11.88 -17.14
CA LEU A 43 22.42 10.89 -17.76
C LEU A 43 23.12 10.21 -18.93
N ASP A 44 22.88 8.93 -19.10
CA ASP A 44 23.19 8.20 -20.33
C ASP A 44 22.09 8.41 -21.39
N GLU A 45 22.37 8.01 -22.65
CA GLU A 45 21.39 8.05 -23.73
C GLU A 45 20.14 7.22 -23.38
N GLY A 46 18.96 7.81 -23.59
CA GLY A 46 17.68 7.19 -23.26
C GLY A 46 17.23 7.36 -21.80
N GLN A 47 18.07 7.97 -20.95
CA GLN A 47 17.74 8.17 -19.55
C GLN A 47 17.04 9.50 -19.26
N MET A 48 16.26 9.48 -18.18
CA MET A 48 15.50 10.61 -17.65
C MET A 48 15.80 10.80 -16.18
N LEU A 49 15.73 12.05 -15.72
CA LEU A 49 15.81 12.45 -14.32
C LEU A 49 14.43 12.85 -13.82
N ILE A 50 13.92 12.12 -12.84
CA ILE A 50 12.66 12.40 -12.16
C ILE A 50 12.97 13.10 -10.83
N GLU A 51 12.41 14.29 -10.61
CA GLU A 51 12.33 14.92 -9.30
C GLU A 51 11.12 14.36 -8.58
N GLN A 52 11.33 13.61 -7.49
CA GLN A 52 10.25 12.94 -6.78
C GLN A 52 9.52 13.92 -5.86
N GLU A 53 8.18 13.81 -5.82
CA GLU A 53 7.34 14.62 -4.93
C GLU A 53 6.80 13.81 -3.77
N TYR A 54 6.32 12.59 -4.03
CA TYR A 54 5.77 11.71 -3.00
C TYR A 54 6.27 10.28 -3.18
N ILE A 55 6.50 9.63 -2.04
CA ILE A 55 6.90 8.23 -1.94
C ILE A 55 5.85 7.46 -1.14
N SER A 56 5.43 6.32 -1.67
CA SER A 56 4.52 5.38 -1.02
C SER A 56 5.24 4.61 0.08
N LEU A 57 4.69 4.58 1.28
CA LEU A 57 5.15 3.70 2.34
C LEU A 57 4.14 2.57 2.54
N ASP A 58 4.59 1.34 2.33
CA ASP A 58 3.76 0.15 2.30
C ASP A 58 4.32 -0.95 3.21
N PRO A 59 3.46 -1.70 3.94
CA PRO A 59 3.93 -2.79 4.81
C PRO A 59 4.75 -3.85 4.07
N ALA A 60 4.46 -4.10 2.78
CA ALA A 60 5.19 -5.04 1.94
C ALA A 60 6.69 -4.72 1.83
N MET A 61 7.07 -3.44 1.95
CA MET A 61 8.48 -3.01 1.96
C MET A 61 9.30 -3.73 3.04
N ARG A 62 8.67 -4.13 4.16
CA ARG A 62 9.35 -4.90 5.21
C ARG A 62 9.78 -6.29 4.70
N GLY A 63 8.93 -6.93 3.91
CA GLY A 63 9.25 -8.22 3.27
C GLY A 63 10.32 -8.09 2.19
N TRP A 64 10.36 -6.97 1.46
CA TRP A 64 11.31 -6.76 0.36
C TRP A 64 12.77 -6.61 0.82
N ILE A 65 13.03 -6.35 2.09
CA ILE A 65 14.38 -6.29 2.66
C ILE A 65 14.82 -7.61 3.31
N ASN A 66 14.01 -8.66 3.26
CA ASN A 66 14.37 -10.01 3.68
C ASN A 66 15.01 -10.77 2.51
N LYS A 67 15.95 -11.69 2.81
CA LYS A 67 16.57 -12.57 1.80
C LYS A 67 15.77 -13.85 1.54
N THR A 68 14.53 -13.92 2.01
CA THR A 68 13.66 -15.08 1.83
C THR A 68 12.98 -15.05 0.47
N ARG A 69 12.52 -16.22 -0.02
CA ARG A 69 11.72 -16.32 -1.25
C ARG A 69 10.49 -15.43 -1.16
N SER A 70 10.26 -14.62 -2.18
CA SER A 70 9.13 -13.70 -2.29
C SER A 70 8.65 -13.62 -3.75
N TYR A 71 7.54 -12.92 -4.00
CA TYR A 71 7.00 -12.64 -5.34
C TYR A 71 7.81 -11.57 -6.10
N ILE A 72 8.76 -10.91 -5.45
CA ILE A 72 9.66 -9.91 -6.04
C ILE A 72 11.07 -10.15 -5.49
N PRO A 73 12.14 -9.94 -6.28
CA PRO A 73 13.51 -10.03 -5.78
C PRO A 73 13.72 -9.11 -4.56
N PRO A 74 14.53 -9.50 -3.58
CA PRO A 74 14.84 -8.64 -2.45
C PRO A 74 15.59 -7.37 -2.88
N VAL A 75 15.51 -6.33 -2.06
CA VAL A 75 16.42 -5.18 -2.14
C VAL A 75 17.78 -5.65 -1.67
N GLU A 76 18.84 -5.42 -2.45
CA GLU A 76 20.18 -5.80 -2.04
C GLU A 76 20.82 -4.76 -1.10
N ILE A 77 21.79 -5.21 -0.30
CA ILE A 77 22.55 -4.30 0.57
C ILE A 77 23.36 -3.34 -0.31
N GLY A 78 23.23 -2.04 -0.02
CA GLY A 78 23.79 -0.96 -0.83
C GLY A 78 22.81 -0.35 -1.84
N ASP A 79 21.72 -1.05 -2.18
CA ASP A 79 20.72 -0.53 -3.10
C ASP A 79 19.79 0.48 -2.42
N VAL A 80 19.22 1.37 -3.26
CA VAL A 80 18.15 2.28 -2.84
C VAL A 80 16.95 1.48 -2.38
N MET A 81 16.40 1.85 -1.20
CA MET A 81 15.19 1.22 -0.70
C MET A 81 14.05 1.34 -1.72
N ARG A 82 13.57 0.20 -2.20
CA ARG A 82 12.47 0.14 -3.18
C ARG A 82 11.19 0.72 -2.61
N ALA A 83 10.55 1.61 -3.38
CA ALA A 83 9.26 2.20 -3.06
C ALA A 83 8.56 2.67 -4.34
N GLY A 84 7.23 2.63 -4.36
CA GLY A 84 6.46 3.36 -5.35
C GLY A 84 6.60 4.86 -5.13
N SER A 85 6.62 5.62 -6.20
CA SER A 85 6.74 7.08 -6.13
C SER A 85 6.00 7.78 -7.26
N VAL A 86 5.83 9.08 -7.12
CA VAL A 86 5.35 9.97 -8.17
C VAL A 86 6.20 11.23 -8.19
N GLY A 87 6.52 11.71 -9.39
CA GLY A 87 7.37 12.89 -9.56
C GLY A 87 7.31 13.45 -10.98
N LYS A 88 8.10 14.48 -11.20
CA LYS A 88 8.16 15.24 -12.46
C LYS A 88 9.48 14.98 -13.18
N ILE A 89 9.42 14.74 -14.48
CA ILE A 89 10.61 14.66 -15.32
C ILE A 89 11.19 16.06 -15.50
N ILE A 90 12.43 16.25 -15.09
CA ILE A 90 13.11 17.54 -15.12
C ILE A 90 14.30 17.61 -16.10
N LYS A 91 14.78 16.46 -16.56
CA LYS A 91 15.87 16.35 -17.53
C LYS A 91 15.75 15.03 -18.31
N THR A 92 16.12 15.05 -19.57
CA THR A 92 16.24 13.86 -20.42
C THR A 92 17.54 13.92 -21.21
N LYS A 93 18.03 12.78 -21.71
CA LYS A 93 19.14 12.72 -22.66
C LYS A 93 18.78 11.75 -23.78
N GLY A 94 18.94 12.21 -25.02
CA GLY A 94 18.56 11.45 -26.21
C GLY A 94 17.04 11.26 -26.36
N LYS A 95 16.66 10.19 -27.07
CA LYS A 95 15.26 9.81 -27.27
C LYS A 95 14.71 9.06 -26.05
N THR A 96 13.69 9.59 -25.43
CA THR A 96 13.03 9.02 -24.24
C THR A 96 11.55 8.79 -24.49
N ILE A 97 10.92 7.91 -23.69
CA ILE A 97 9.50 7.58 -23.80
C ILE A 97 8.58 8.65 -23.20
N PHE A 98 9.11 9.51 -22.31
CA PHE A 98 8.41 10.63 -21.71
C PHE A 98 9.17 11.93 -21.97
N ASN A 99 8.52 13.09 -21.78
CA ASN A 99 9.08 14.42 -22.03
C ASN A 99 9.38 15.15 -20.72
N ILE A 100 10.29 16.13 -20.79
CA ILE A 100 10.50 17.08 -19.70
C ILE A 100 9.17 17.78 -19.38
N GLY A 101 8.82 17.81 -18.10
CA GLY A 101 7.56 18.37 -17.62
C GLY A 101 6.47 17.34 -17.37
N ASP A 102 6.56 16.14 -17.93
CA ASP A 102 5.62 15.05 -17.66
C ASP A 102 5.71 14.62 -16.18
N TYR A 103 4.55 14.33 -15.60
CA TYR A 103 4.46 13.64 -14.31
C TYR A 103 4.35 12.15 -14.54
N VAL A 104 5.10 11.38 -13.74
CA VAL A 104 5.16 9.91 -13.86
C VAL A 104 5.10 9.27 -12.48
N THR A 105 4.49 8.08 -12.41
CA THR A 105 4.49 7.20 -11.23
C THR A 105 5.13 5.86 -11.57
N GLY A 106 5.86 5.29 -10.64
CA GLY A 106 6.56 4.00 -10.81
C GLY A 106 7.44 3.64 -9.63
N TRP A 107 8.46 2.83 -9.87
CA TRP A 107 9.38 2.32 -8.85
C TRP A 107 10.59 3.25 -8.63
N GLY A 108 10.35 4.50 -8.25
CA GLY A 108 11.43 5.47 -8.07
C GLY A 108 12.28 5.31 -6.82
N GLY A 109 11.87 4.47 -5.85
CA GLY A 109 12.62 4.24 -4.62
C GLY A 109 12.59 5.42 -3.63
N VAL A 110 13.22 5.24 -2.48
CA VAL A 110 13.29 6.27 -1.43
C VAL A 110 14.48 7.18 -1.70
N GLN A 111 14.30 8.16 -2.58
CA GLN A 111 15.31 9.15 -2.98
C GLN A 111 14.67 10.44 -3.49
N ASN A 112 15.42 11.54 -3.50
CA ASN A 112 14.91 12.83 -4.01
C ASN A 112 14.80 12.84 -5.53
N TYR A 113 15.74 12.21 -6.20
CA TYR A 113 15.85 12.15 -7.66
C TYR A 113 16.05 10.71 -8.09
N CYS A 114 15.33 10.29 -9.13
CA CYS A 114 15.46 8.97 -9.73
C CYS A 114 15.95 9.11 -11.17
N VAL A 115 17.04 8.44 -11.52
CA VAL A 115 17.50 8.26 -12.90
C VAL A 115 16.92 6.93 -13.41
N THR A 116 16.28 6.95 -14.57
CA THR A 116 15.62 5.79 -15.17
C THR A 116 15.53 5.94 -16.69
N ASP A 117 15.41 4.83 -17.40
CA ASP A 117 15.00 4.75 -18.82
C ASP A 117 13.48 4.87 -19.00
N GLY A 118 12.73 4.82 -17.90
CA GLY A 118 11.27 4.91 -17.85
C GLY A 118 10.58 3.55 -17.85
N GLU A 119 11.30 2.44 -17.91
CA GLU A 119 10.70 1.12 -17.74
C GLU A 119 9.99 1.04 -16.37
N ASN A 120 8.76 0.51 -16.36
CA ASN A 120 7.90 0.43 -15.16
C ASN A 120 7.45 1.79 -14.59
N PHE A 121 7.49 2.85 -15.41
CA PHE A 121 6.85 4.12 -15.12
C PHE A 121 5.65 4.38 -16.05
N TYR A 122 4.68 5.12 -15.54
CA TYR A 122 3.46 5.47 -16.25
C TYR A 122 3.21 6.98 -16.13
N LYS A 123 2.81 7.61 -17.24
CA LYS A 123 2.41 9.02 -17.22
C LYS A 123 1.14 9.22 -16.43
N VAL A 124 1.11 10.26 -15.60
CA VAL A 124 -0.04 10.67 -14.79
C VAL A 124 -0.35 12.14 -15.01
N ASP A 125 -1.58 12.51 -14.72
CA ASP A 125 -2.09 13.85 -14.97
C ASP A 125 -2.50 14.52 -13.65
N PRO A 126 -1.76 15.54 -13.18
CA PRO A 126 -2.07 16.23 -11.93
C PRO A 126 -3.36 17.06 -12.00
N GLU A 127 -3.88 17.35 -13.21
CA GLU A 127 -5.16 18.06 -13.36
C GLU A 127 -6.37 17.13 -13.15
N LYS A 128 -6.18 15.82 -13.36
CA LYS A 128 -7.25 14.82 -13.18
C LYS A 128 -7.37 14.31 -11.74
N ALA A 129 -6.26 14.22 -11.01
CA ALA A 129 -6.25 13.80 -9.62
C ALA A 129 -5.00 14.31 -8.90
N PRO A 130 -5.02 14.50 -7.57
CA PRO A 130 -3.84 14.79 -6.77
C PRO A 130 -2.74 13.75 -7.03
N LEU A 131 -1.48 14.18 -7.15
CA LEU A 131 -0.36 13.27 -7.44
C LEU A 131 -0.24 12.12 -6.43
N SER A 132 -0.53 12.37 -5.16
CA SER A 132 -0.50 11.35 -4.11
C SER A 132 -1.50 10.19 -4.34
N TYR A 133 -2.61 10.46 -5.07
CA TYR A 133 -3.59 9.41 -5.40
C TYR A 133 -3.00 8.33 -6.30
N TYR A 134 -2.05 8.67 -7.19
CA TYR A 134 -1.42 7.72 -8.10
C TYR A 134 -0.45 6.74 -7.42
N ILE A 135 -0.06 7.01 -6.17
CA ILE A 135 0.68 6.07 -5.31
C ILE A 135 -0.18 5.52 -4.17
N GLY A 136 -1.46 5.85 -4.17
CA GLY A 136 -2.44 5.49 -3.16
C GLY A 136 -3.66 4.81 -3.76
N ILE A 137 -4.80 5.52 -3.74
CA ILE A 137 -6.09 4.96 -4.16
C ILE A 137 -6.17 4.62 -5.65
N LEU A 138 -5.48 5.35 -6.51
CA LEU A 138 -5.37 5.07 -7.96
C LEU A 138 -4.08 4.30 -8.30
N GLY A 139 -3.27 3.95 -7.30
CA GLY A 139 -2.04 3.19 -7.43
C GLY A 139 -2.14 1.79 -6.81
N MET A 140 -0.98 1.25 -6.44
CA MET A 140 -0.87 -0.13 -5.95
C MET A 140 -1.84 -0.48 -4.80
N PRO A 141 -2.02 0.34 -3.74
CA PRO A 141 -2.97 0.01 -2.67
C PRO A 141 -4.43 -0.03 -3.14
N GLY A 142 -4.85 0.89 -4.00
CA GLY A 142 -6.19 0.90 -4.58
C GLY A 142 -6.44 -0.28 -5.49
N MET A 143 -5.47 -0.62 -6.36
CA MET A 143 -5.55 -1.80 -7.22
C MET A 143 -5.58 -3.09 -6.40
N THR A 144 -4.81 -3.16 -5.30
CA THR A 144 -4.87 -4.28 -4.35
C THR A 144 -6.27 -4.45 -3.77
N ALA A 145 -6.90 -3.36 -3.37
CA ALA A 145 -8.27 -3.40 -2.86
C ALA A 145 -9.27 -3.83 -3.94
N TYR A 146 -9.17 -3.25 -5.13
CA TYR A 146 -10.09 -3.50 -6.24
C TYR A 146 -10.06 -4.97 -6.68
N PHE A 147 -8.89 -5.47 -7.10
CA PHE A 147 -8.77 -6.84 -7.59
C PHE A 147 -8.93 -7.86 -6.47
N GLY A 148 -8.39 -7.56 -5.28
CA GLY A 148 -8.49 -8.47 -4.15
C GLY A 148 -9.93 -8.73 -3.72
N ILE A 149 -10.79 -7.72 -3.69
CA ILE A 149 -12.18 -7.93 -3.26
C ILE A 149 -13.10 -8.40 -4.40
N LEU A 150 -12.88 -7.93 -5.64
CA LEU A 150 -13.75 -8.24 -6.76
C LEU A 150 -13.37 -9.55 -7.45
N GLU A 151 -12.07 -9.78 -7.74
CA GLU A 151 -11.61 -10.93 -8.52
C GLU A 151 -11.24 -12.13 -7.62
N VAL A 152 -10.62 -11.90 -6.47
CA VAL A 152 -10.21 -12.96 -5.55
C VAL A 152 -11.29 -13.27 -4.52
N GLY A 153 -11.88 -12.23 -3.95
CA GLY A 153 -12.99 -12.32 -2.99
C GLY A 153 -14.33 -12.64 -3.64
N GLU A 154 -14.49 -12.37 -4.94
CA GLU A 154 -15.68 -12.68 -5.72
C GLU A 154 -16.98 -12.28 -4.99
N ILE A 155 -16.99 -11.04 -4.43
CA ILE A 155 -18.12 -10.58 -3.60
C ILE A 155 -19.41 -10.51 -4.40
N LYS A 156 -20.51 -10.79 -3.72
CA LYS A 156 -21.88 -10.73 -4.27
C LYS A 156 -22.74 -9.83 -3.41
N GLN A 157 -23.75 -9.22 -4.01
CA GLN A 157 -24.73 -8.44 -3.28
C GLN A 157 -25.32 -9.26 -2.12
N GLY A 158 -25.35 -8.66 -0.93
CA GLY A 158 -25.86 -9.32 0.29
C GLY A 158 -24.80 -10.13 1.08
N ASP A 159 -23.58 -10.31 0.54
CA ASP A 159 -22.49 -10.95 1.28
C ASP A 159 -22.14 -10.15 2.55
N VAL A 160 -21.76 -10.86 3.59
CA VAL A 160 -21.15 -10.31 4.81
C VAL A 160 -19.64 -10.32 4.63
N VAL A 161 -19.06 -9.13 4.52
CA VAL A 161 -17.62 -8.91 4.30
C VAL A 161 -16.98 -8.46 5.61
N LEU A 162 -16.00 -9.20 6.10
CA LEU A 162 -15.13 -8.81 7.21
C LEU A 162 -13.78 -8.36 6.65
N VAL A 163 -13.26 -7.23 7.14
CA VAL A 163 -11.98 -6.66 6.67
C VAL A 163 -11.07 -6.42 7.87
N SER A 164 -9.90 -7.04 7.90
CA SER A 164 -8.86 -6.70 8.88
C SER A 164 -7.98 -5.54 8.41
N GLY A 165 -7.39 -4.78 9.36
CA GLY A 165 -6.66 -3.58 9.03
C GLY A 165 -7.51 -2.55 8.27
N ALA A 166 -8.81 -2.51 8.59
CA ALA A 166 -9.86 -1.81 7.85
C ALA A 166 -9.65 -0.30 7.72
N ALA A 167 -8.95 0.34 8.66
CA ALA A 167 -8.63 1.78 8.60
C ALA A 167 -7.33 2.10 7.84
N GLY A 168 -6.68 1.09 7.23
CA GLY A 168 -5.47 1.25 6.42
C GLY A 168 -5.76 1.60 4.96
N ALA A 169 -4.69 1.78 4.17
CA ALA A 169 -4.78 2.18 2.76
C ALA A 169 -5.60 1.21 1.90
N VAL A 170 -5.39 -0.10 2.07
CA VAL A 170 -6.11 -1.14 1.34
C VAL A 170 -7.47 -1.42 1.97
N GLY A 171 -7.51 -1.69 3.29
CA GLY A 171 -8.72 -2.14 3.96
C GLY A 171 -9.87 -1.12 3.91
N SER A 172 -9.58 0.19 3.98
CA SER A 172 -10.59 1.24 3.87
C SER A 172 -11.25 1.27 2.49
N VAL A 173 -10.49 1.00 1.44
CA VAL A 173 -10.98 0.95 0.06
C VAL A 173 -11.76 -0.35 -0.19
N VAL A 174 -11.26 -1.49 0.30
CA VAL A 174 -11.95 -2.79 0.21
C VAL A 174 -13.38 -2.69 0.74
N GLY A 175 -13.52 -2.15 1.95
CA GLY A 175 -14.86 -2.07 2.57
C GLY A 175 -15.80 -1.15 1.82
N GLN A 176 -15.32 -0.02 1.31
CA GLN A 176 -16.13 0.90 0.51
C GLN A 176 -16.54 0.27 -0.84
N ILE A 177 -15.65 -0.43 -1.54
CA ILE A 177 -16.00 -1.17 -2.75
C ILE A 177 -17.06 -2.22 -2.43
N ALA A 178 -16.93 -2.95 -1.34
CA ALA A 178 -17.94 -3.91 -0.89
C ALA A 178 -19.29 -3.24 -0.60
N LYS A 179 -19.29 -2.05 0.03
CA LYS A 179 -20.51 -1.24 0.21
C LYS A 179 -21.16 -0.83 -1.13
N ILE A 180 -20.36 -0.35 -2.08
CA ILE A 180 -20.82 -0.01 -3.44
C ILE A 180 -21.48 -1.21 -4.13
N LYS A 181 -20.99 -2.43 -3.87
CA LYS A 181 -21.52 -3.69 -4.41
C LYS A 181 -22.69 -4.26 -3.61
N GLY A 182 -23.20 -3.52 -2.60
CA GLY A 182 -24.36 -3.94 -1.81
C GLY A 182 -24.11 -4.99 -0.73
N CYS A 183 -22.85 -5.10 -0.28
CA CYS A 183 -22.48 -5.99 0.82
C CYS A 183 -22.72 -5.35 2.19
N ARG A 184 -22.88 -6.19 3.21
CA ARG A 184 -22.75 -5.80 4.61
C ARG A 184 -21.27 -5.87 5.01
N VAL A 185 -20.72 -4.77 5.55
CA VAL A 185 -19.26 -4.65 5.79
C VAL A 185 -18.96 -4.38 7.25
N ILE A 186 -18.10 -5.21 7.83
CA ILE A 186 -17.58 -5.06 9.19
C ILE A 186 -16.07 -4.89 9.12
N GLY A 187 -15.56 -3.86 9.79
CA GLY A 187 -14.12 -3.56 9.81
C GLY A 187 -13.49 -3.92 11.15
N ILE A 188 -12.27 -4.48 11.13
CA ILE A 188 -11.44 -4.65 12.33
C ILE A 188 -10.35 -3.59 12.30
N ALA A 189 -10.30 -2.72 13.33
CA ALA A 189 -9.31 -1.67 13.46
C ALA A 189 -8.93 -1.45 14.94
N GLY A 190 -7.81 -0.77 15.20
CA GLY A 190 -7.35 -0.54 16.58
C GLY A 190 -7.69 0.87 17.07
N GLY A 191 -8.52 0.95 18.11
CA GLY A 191 -8.89 2.19 18.79
C GLY A 191 -10.20 2.81 18.31
N LYS A 192 -10.91 3.42 19.26
CA LYS A 192 -12.26 3.99 19.06
C LYS A 192 -12.35 4.98 17.89
N SER A 193 -11.34 5.83 17.70
CA SER A 193 -11.33 6.83 16.63
C SER A 193 -11.35 6.21 15.23
N LYS A 194 -10.61 5.10 15.02
CA LYS A 194 -10.62 4.37 13.75
C LYS A 194 -11.93 3.65 13.52
N CYS A 195 -12.48 2.99 14.55
CA CYS A 195 -13.76 2.35 14.44
C CYS A 195 -14.88 3.36 14.12
N LYS A 196 -14.87 4.52 14.78
CA LYS A 196 -15.79 5.62 14.47
C LYS A 196 -15.65 6.12 13.04
N TYR A 197 -14.41 6.29 12.55
CA TYR A 197 -14.12 6.67 11.16
C TYR A 197 -14.69 5.66 10.15
N LEU A 198 -14.53 4.36 10.39
CA LEU A 198 -15.06 3.32 9.51
C LEU A 198 -16.59 3.42 9.37
N VAL A 199 -17.29 3.59 10.49
CA VAL A 199 -18.76 3.59 10.49
C VAL A 199 -19.30 4.93 9.97
N GLU A 200 -18.85 6.05 10.53
CA GLU A 200 -19.47 7.37 10.28
C GLU A 200 -18.99 8.03 8.98
N LYS A 201 -17.77 7.72 8.52
CA LYS A 201 -17.20 8.34 7.32
C LYS A 201 -17.17 7.41 6.12
N LEU A 202 -16.85 6.11 6.33
CA LEU A 202 -16.72 5.14 5.25
C LEU A 202 -17.99 4.29 5.05
N GLY A 203 -19.02 4.45 5.90
CA GLY A 203 -20.29 3.78 5.76
C GLY A 203 -20.27 2.28 6.05
N PHE A 204 -19.29 1.79 6.83
CA PHE A 204 -19.28 0.40 7.28
C PHE A 204 -20.46 0.14 8.22
N ASP A 205 -21.03 -1.07 8.18
CA ASP A 205 -22.17 -1.46 9.02
C ASP A 205 -21.78 -1.76 10.47
N GLY A 206 -20.49 -1.83 10.77
CA GLY A 206 -19.96 -2.00 12.11
C GLY A 206 -18.43 -2.04 12.12
N ALA A 207 -17.88 -1.92 13.31
CA ALA A 207 -16.44 -1.98 13.51
C ALA A 207 -16.11 -2.69 14.82
N ILE A 208 -15.00 -3.43 14.83
CA ILE A 208 -14.46 -4.19 15.97
C ILE A 208 -13.14 -3.55 16.38
N ASP A 209 -13.06 -3.09 17.63
CA ASP A 209 -11.83 -2.50 18.19
C ASP A 209 -10.97 -3.58 18.84
N TYR A 210 -10.05 -4.18 18.07
CA TYR A 210 -9.21 -5.27 18.56
C TYR A 210 -8.28 -4.89 19.74
N LYS A 211 -8.13 -3.61 20.04
CA LYS A 211 -7.36 -3.14 21.21
C LYS A 211 -8.16 -3.19 22.50
N ASN A 212 -9.48 -3.09 22.42
CA ASN A 212 -10.36 -2.94 23.58
C ASN A 212 -11.42 -4.04 23.72
N GLU A 213 -11.59 -4.91 22.72
CA GLU A 213 -12.52 -6.02 22.77
C GLU A 213 -11.92 -7.29 22.17
N ASN A 214 -12.43 -8.45 22.59
CA ASN A 214 -12.07 -9.72 21.99
C ASN A 214 -12.64 -9.81 20.58
N VAL A 215 -11.77 -10.08 19.60
CA VAL A 215 -12.12 -10.10 18.16
C VAL A 215 -13.22 -11.13 17.86
N SER A 216 -13.14 -12.34 18.44
CA SER A 216 -14.17 -13.40 18.23
C SER A 216 -15.53 -12.96 18.74
N ASN A 217 -15.60 -12.31 19.90
CA ASN A 217 -16.85 -11.78 20.44
C ASN A 217 -17.40 -10.65 19.56
N GLY A 218 -16.53 -9.77 19.08
CA GLY A 218 -16.89 -8.72 18.12
C GLY A 218 -17.45 -9.30 16.82
N ILE A 219 -16.81 -10.32 16.25
CA ILE A 219 -17.30 -11.01 15.05
C ILE A 219 -18.67 -11.66 15.32
N LYS A 220 -18.83 -12.39 16.39
CA LYS A 220 -20.11 -13.01 16.77
C LYS A 220 -21.24 -11.99 16.89
N LYS A 221 -20.95 -10.82 17.46
CA LYS A 221 -21.90 -9.70 17.62
C LYS A 221 -22.31 -9.09 16.28
N HIS A 222 -21.34 -8.77 15.41
CA HIS A 222 -21.57 -8.05 14.17
C HIS A 222 -21.92 -8.94 12.98
N CYS A 223 -21.47 -10.21 13.00
CA CYS A 223 -21.71 -11.23 11.98
C CYS A 223 -22.40 -12.47 12.56
N PRO A 224 -23.62 -12.36 13.16
CA PRO A 224 -24.25 -13.47 13.90
C PRO A 224 -24.58 -14.67 13.01
N LYS A 225 -24.71 -14.48 11.70
CA LYS A 225 -24.91 -15.54 10.71
C LYS A 225 -23.61 -15.98 10.01
N GLY A 226 -22.46 -15.48 10.45
CA GLY A 226 -21.13 -15.78 9.89
C GLY A 226 -20.70 -14.86 8.76
N ILE A 227 -19.54 -15.17 8.16
CA ILE A 227 -18.80 -14.35 7.21
C ILE A 227 -18.81 -15.04 5.84
N ASP A 228 -19.17 -14.31 4.78
CA ASP A 228 -19.09 -14.80 3.41
C ASP A 228 -17.73 -14.52 2.77
N VAL A 229 -17.14 -13.32 3.06
CA VAL A 229 -15.80 -12.96 2.59
C VAL A 229 -14.99 -12.36 3.73
N TYR A 230 -13.80 -12.87 3.95
CA TYR A 230 -12.82 -12.26 4.83
C TYR A 230 -11.64 -11.75 4.03
N PHE A 231 -11.39 -10.44 4.10
CA PHE A 231 -10.23 -9.80 3.48
C PHE A 231 -9.15 -9.57 4.53
N ASP A 232 -8.06 -10.32 4.44
CA ASP A 232 -7.01 -10.33 5.45
C ASP A 232 -5.79 -9.52 5.06
N ASN A 233 -5.54 -8.45 5.83
CA ASN A 233 -4.32 -7.65 5.79
C ASN A 233 -3.38 -7.92 6.98
N VAL A 234 -3.82 -8.69 7.99
CA VAL A 234 -3.17 -8.74 9.30
C VAL A 234 -2.59 -10.10 9.65
N GLY A 235 -3.30 -11.19 9.33
CA GLY A 235 -2.89 -12.54 9.71
C GLY A 235 -3.02 -12.83 11.21
N GLY A 236 -2.27 -13.84 11.69
CA GLY A 236 -2.15 -14.18 13.10
C GLY A 236 -3.48 -14.49 13.79
N GLU A 237 -3.65 -14.01 15.02
CA GLU A 237 -4.84 -14.28 15.86
C GLU A 237 -6.14 -13.73 15.28
N ILE A 238 -6.08 -12.66 14.50
CA ILE A 238 -7.25 -12.09 13.82
C ILE A 238 -7.73 -13.04 12.72
N LEU A 239 -6.81 -13.58 11.91
CA LEU A 239 -7.13 -14.62 10.93
C LEU A 239 -7.74 -15.84 11.62
N ASP A 240 -7.11 -16.34 12.69
CA ASP A 240 -7.62 -17.48 13.45
C ASP A 240 -9.05 -17.26 13.98
N SER A 241 -9.31 -16.06 14.49
CA SER A 241 -10.64 -15.68 14.95
C SER A 241 -11.66 -15.66 13.82
N ALA A 242 -11.30 -15.10 12.66
CA ALA A 242 -12.18 -15.00 11.49
C ALA A 242 -12.55 -16.39 10.93
N LEU A 243 -11.59 -17.32 10.90
CA LEU A 243 -11.80 -18.69 10.38
C LEU A 243 -12.92 -19.46 11.12
N ILE A 244 -13.14 -19.19 12.41
CA ILE A 244 -14.20 -19.84 13.20
C ILE A 244 -15.60 -19.49 12.69
N PHE A 245 -15.77 -18.28 12.13
CA PHE A 245 -17.08 -17.73 11.77
C PHE A 245 -17.38 -17.80 10.26
N LEU A 246 -16.61 -18.57 9.49
CA LEU A 246 -16.83 -18.73 8.05
C LEU A 246 -18.16 -19.42 7.75
N ARG A 247 -18.92 -18.88 6.81
CA ARG A 247 -20.09 -19.51 6.24
C ARG A 247 -19.69 -20.58 5.22
N LYS A 248 -20.65 -21.43 4.85
CA LYS A 248 -20.46 -22.40 3.78
C LYS A 248 -20.05 -21.71 2.47
N LYS A 249 -18.94 -22.16 1.86
CA LYS A 249 -18.34 -21.60 0.64
C LYS A 249 -17.79 -20.17 0.83
N ALA A 250 -17.44 -19.77 2.04
CA ALA A 250 -16.78 -18.50 2.29
C ALA A 250 -15.43 -18.40 1.55
N ARG A 251 -15.00 -17.18 1.26
CA ARG A 251 -13.75 -16.86 0.57
C ARG A 251 -12.88 -16.02 1.50
N VAL A 252 -11.66 -16.50 1.74
CA VAL A 252 -10.64 -15.77 2.52
C VAL A 252 -9.58 -15.27 1.54
N VAL A 253 -9.41 -13.96 1.45
CA VAL A 253 -8.41 -13.29 0.63
C VAL A 253 -7.20 -12.95 1.49
N ILE A 254 -6.07 -13.59 1.26
CA ILE A 254 -4.80 -13.28 1.94
C ILE A 254 -4.06 -12.21 1.15
N CYS A 255 -4.19 -10.97 1.60
CA CYS A 255 -3.51 -9.80 1.04
C CYS A 255 -2.17 -9.52 1.75
N GLY A 256 -2.12 -9.76 3.06
CA GLY A 256 -0.93 -9.53 3.86
C GLY A 256 -1.06 -10.07 5.28
N ALA A 257 0.05 -10.06 5.99
CA ALA A 257 0.14 -10.55 7.37
C ALA A 257 0.98 -9.58 8.22
N ILE A 258 0.56 -8.30 8.30
CA ILE A 258 1.36 -7.23 8.91
C ILE A 258 1.73 -7.52 10.37
N SER A 259 0.91 -8.28 11.09
CA SER A 259 1.20 -8.70 12.48
C SER A 259 2.42 -9.62 12.58
N GLN A 260 2.81 -10.25 11.47
CA GLN A 260 3.87 -11.27 11.44
C GLN A 260 5.16 -10.77 10.74
N TYR A 261 5.14 -9.63 10.06
CA TYR A 261 6.28 -9.15 9.27
C TYR A 261 7.55 -8.86 10.09
N ASN A 262 7.39 -8.53 11.38
CA ASN A 262 8.50 -8.26 12.29
C ASN A 262 8.69 -9.38 13.32
N SER A 263 8.15 -10.59 13.07
CA SER A 263 8.36 -11.72 13.98
C SER A 263 9.83 -12.16 13.96
N GLU A 264 10.38 -12.35 15.16
CA GLU A 264 11.73 -12.90 15.36
C GLU A 264 11.71 -14.43 15.50
N SER A 265 10.52 -14.98 15.72
CA SER A 265 10.28 -16.42 15.81
C SER A 265 9.61 -16.93 14.53
N GLU A 266 9.60 -18.25 14.38
CA GLU A 266 8.90 -18.91 13.29
C GLU A 266 7.42 -18.51 13.28
N VAL A 267 6.93 -18.16 12.11
CA VAL A 267 5.52 -17.81 11.90
C VAL A 267 4.67 -19.07 11.98
N LYS A 268 3.82 -19.14 13.02
CA LYS A 268 2.87 -20.25 13.18
C LYS A 268 1.70 -20.07 12.21
N GLY A 269 1.33 -21.16 11.55
CA GLY A 269 0.13 -21.21 10.71
C GLY A 269 -1.17 -21.07 11.51
N PRO A 270 -2.30 -20.85 10.84
CA PRO A 270 -3.59 -20.71 11.51
C PRO A 270 -4.02 -22.02 12.16
N LYS A 271 -4.47 -21.94 13.42
CA LYS A 271 -4.93 -23.09 14.21
C LYS A 271 -6.27 -23.62 13.71
N ASN A 272 -7.14 -22.70 13.25
CA ASN A 272 -8.52 -23.01 12.86
C ASN A 272 -8.68 -23.33 11.36
N TYR A 273 -7.61 -23.75 10.66
CA TYR A 273 -7.66 -24.01 9.21
C TYR A 273 -8.65 -25.11 8.81
N LEU A 274 -8.98 -26.05 9.71
CA LEU A 274 -10.00 -27.09 9.44
C LEU A 274 -11.40 -26.50 9.22
N SER A 275 -11.66 -25.25 9.61
CA SER A 275 -12.88 -24.53 9.25
C SER A 275 -13.07 -24.43 7.72
N LEU A 276 -11.99 -24.42 6.96
CA LEU A 276 -12.04 -24.44 5.50
C LEU A 276 -12.69 -25.74 5.00
N LEU A 277 -12.29 -26.88 5.54
CA LEU A 277 -12.88 -28.18 5.20
C LEU A 277 -14.37 -28.22 5.60
N VAL A 278 -14.67 -27.90 6.86
CA VAL A 278 -16.04 -27.95 7.40
C VAL A 278 -16.99 -27.08 6.59
N ASN A 279 -16.57 -25.88 6.21
CA ASN A 279 -17.38 -24.93 5.47
C ASN A 279 -17.22 -25.04 3.95
N ARG A 280 -16.37 -25.92 3.43
CA ARG A 280 -15.99 -25.96 1.98
C ARG A 280 -15.60 -24.58 1.50
N ALA A 281 -14.93 -23.83 2.38
CA ALA A 281 -14.43 -22.49 2.11
C ALA A 281 -13.08 -22.53 1.37
N SER A 282 -12.71 -21.43 0.75
CA SER A 282 -11.41 -21.26 0.08
C SER A 282 -10.58 -20.18 0.77
N MET A 283 -9.26 -20.34 0.75
CA MET A 283 -8.30 -19.33 1.16
C MET A 283 -7.30 -19.15 0.03
N LYS A 284 -7.25 -17.93 -0.53
CA LYS A 284 -6.47 -17.61 -1.72
C LYS A 284 -5.51 -16.45 -1.44
N GLY A 285 -4.21 -16.62 -1.79
CA GLY A 285 -3.24 -15.54 -1.83
C GLY A 285 -3.51 -14.60 -2.99
N MET A 286 -3.08 -13.32 -2.84
CA MET A 286 -3.27 -12.29 -3.83
C MET A 286 -2.00 -11.45 -3.95
N VAL A 287 -1.49 -11.29 -5.16
CA VAL A 287 -0.41 -10.35 -5.50
C VAL A 287 -0.91 -9.40 -6.57
N VAL A 288 -0.95 -8.11 -6.25
CA VAL A 288 -1.54 -7.10 -7.14
C VAL A 288 -0.83 -6.97 -8.48
N LEU A 289 0.46 -7.28 -8.55
CA LEU A 289 1.27 -7.20 -9.77
C LEU A 289 0.76 -8.13 -10.88
N ASP A 290 0.10 -9.24 -10.53
CA ASP A 290 -0.50 -10.18 -11.50
C ASP A 290 -1.64 -9.54 -12.30
N TYR A 291 -2.20 -8.44 -11.81
CA TYR A 291 -3.31 -7.71 -12.43
C TYR A 291 -2.87 -6.46 -13.20
N ALA A 292 -1.55 -6.21 -13.35
CA ALA A 292 -1.02 -5.03 -14.01
C ALA A 292 -1.66 -4.71 -15.38
N PRO A 293 -1.94 -5.70 -16.27
CA PRO A 293 -2.60 -5.44 -17.55
C PRO A 293 -4.00 -4.82 -17.45
N LYS A 294 -4.68 -5.00 -16.30
CA LYS A 294 -6.05 -4.50 -16.06
C LYS A 294 -6.09 -3.19 -15.26
N TYR A 295 -4.94 -2.63 -14.86
CA TYR A 295 -4.88 -1.46 -13.97
C TYR A 295 -5.63 -0.26 -14.54
N LEU A 296 -5.49 0.03 -15.84
CA LEU A 296 -6.11 1.20 -16.44
C LEU A 296 -7.64 1.17 -16.34
N GLU A 297 -8.24 0.00 -16.51
CA GLU A 297 -9.69 -0.19 -16.37
C GLU A 297 -10.14 0.02 -14.91
N ALA A 298 -9.42 -0.61 -13.98
CA ALA A 298 -9.70 -0.46 -12.55
C ALA A 298 -9.53 1.00 -12.08
N MET A 299 -8.48 1.69 -12.52
CA MET A 299 -8.24 3.11 -12.21
C MET A 299 -9.38 3.99 -12.70
N LYS A 300 -9.88 3.77 -13.93
CA LYS A 300 -11.02 4.51 -14.48
C LYS A 300 -12.27 4.31 -13.63
N GLN A 301 -12.58 3.07 -13.27
CA GLN A 301 -13.74 2.75 -12.44
C GLN A 301 -13.64 3.38 -11.04
N MET A 302 -12.45 3.32 -10.42
CA MET A 302 -12.23 3.93 -9.11
C MET A 302 -12.31 5.46 -9.17
N ALA A 303 -11.77 6.08 -10.22
CA ALA A 303 -11.89 7.53 -10.45
C ALA A 303 -13.37 7.96 -10.55
N ILE A 304 -14.20 7.19 -11.26
CA ILE A 304 -15.66 7.44 -11.32
C ILE A 304 -16.26 7.40 -9.91
N TRP A 305 -15.99 6.38 -9.10
CA TRP A 305 -16.51 6.29 -7.74
C TRP A 305 -16.04 7.41 -6.82
N ILE A 306 -14.82 7.91 -7.02
CA ILE A 306 -14.30 9.08 -6.29
C ILE A 306 -15.08 10.34 -6.69
N LEU A 307 -15.27 10.59 -7.99
CA LEU A 307 -16.02 11.74 -8.50
C LEU A 307 -17.49 11.71 -8.08
N GLU A 308 -18.08 10.53 -7.99
CA GLU A 308 -19.45 10.33 -7.50
C GLU A 308 -19.57 10.44 -5.97
N GLY A 309 -18.47 10.67 -5.26
CA GLY A 309 -18.46 10.73 -3.79
C GLY A 309 -18.78 9.38 -3.11
N LYS A 310 -18.62 8.27 -3.83
CA LYS A 310 -18.84 6.91 -3.31
C LYS A 310 -17.60 6.28 -2.69
N LEU A 311 -16.43 6.84 -2.99
CA LEU A 311 -15.14 6.33 -2.53
C LEU A 311 -14.33 7.46 -1.92
N PHE A 312 -14.10 7.39 -0.61
CA PHE A 312 -13.32 8.35 0.16
C PHE A 312 -11.94 7.80 0.47
N TYR A 313 -10.96 8.68 0.46
CA TYR A 313 -9.58 8.30 0.72
C TYR A 313 -8.92 9.25 1.71
N LYS A 314 -8.20 8.68 2.65
CA LYS A 314 -7.45 9.44 3.65
C LYS A 314 -5.96 9.14 3.51
N GLU A 315 -5.17 10.19 3.53
CA GLU A 315 -3.71 10.17 3.51
C GLU A 315 -3.17 10.66 4.84
N ASP A 316 -2.05 10.07 5.26
CA ASP A 316 -1.26 10.45 6.41
C ASP A 316 0.13 10.82 5.88
N VAL A 317 0.39 12.12 5.70
CA VAL A 317 1.53 12.66 4.95
C VAL A 317 2.57 13.21 5.90
N TYR A 318 3.78 12.68 5.80
CA TYR A 318 4.98 13.16 6.51
C TYR A 318 5.96 13.75 5.52
N SER A 319 6.80 14.69 5.96
CA SER A 319 7.74 15.38 5.08
C SER A 319 9.19 15.08 5.44
N GLY A 320 10.04 15.08 4.41
CA GLY A 320 11.49 14.93 4.53
C GLY A 320 11.97 13.48 4.41
N ILE A 321 12.89 13.24 3.49
CA ILE A 321 13.48 11.91 3.26
C ILE A 321 14.28 11.42 4.48
N GLU A 322 14.81 12.32 5.27
CA GLU A 322 15.49 12.05 6.55
C GLU A 322 14.59 11.36 7.57
N ASN A 323 13.28 11.59 7.49
CA ASN A 323 12.28 11.02 8.38
C ASN A 323 11.73 9.67 7.90
N PHE A 324 12.31 9.10 6.83
CA PHE A 324 11.82 7.86 6.21
C PHE A 324 11.64 6.72 7.22
N ARG A 325 12.68 6.42 8.02
CA ARG A 325 12.64 5.29 8.96
C ARG A 325 11.53 5.47 10.01
N GLU A 326 11.48 6.63 10.66
CA GLU A 326 10.48 6.93 11.69
C GLU A 326 9.06 6.88 11.11
N THR A 327 8.89 7.41 9.91
CA THR A 327 7.61 7.38 9.22
C THR A 327 7.23 5.95 8.83
N PHE A 328 8.19 5.16 8.30
CA PHE A 328 7.94 3.78 7.94
C PHE A 328 7.52 2.92 9.14
N LEU A 329 8.14 3.12 10.30
CA LEU A 329 7.80 2.38 11.53
C LEU A 329 6.36 2.61 12.01
N ARG A 330 5.73 3.73 11.65
CA ARG A 330 4.31 4.00 11.93
C ARG A 330 3.35 3.00 11.28
N LEU A 331 3.79 2.29 10.24
CA LEU A 331 3.02 1.19 9.67
C LEU A 331 2.71 0.10 10.70
N PHE A 332 3.61 -0.12 11.65
CA PHE A 332 3.58 -1.22 12.62
C PHE A 332 3.13 -0.78 14.02
N SER A 333 3.21 0.51 14.38
CA SER A 333 2.75 1.03 15.69
C SER A 333 1.23 1.11 15.81
N GLY A 334 0.53 1.10 14.68
CA GLY A 334 -0.91 1.28 14.65
C GLY A 334 -1.37 2.74 14.82
N ASP A 335 -0.47 3.73 14.73
CA ASP A 335 -0.80 5.15 14.96
C ASP A 335 -1.25 5.88 13.70
N LYS A 336 -1.18 5.24 12.52
CA LYS A 336 -1.60 5.83 11.25
C LYS A 336 -3.08 5.55 10.93
N MET A 337 -3.66 6.41 10.08
CA MET A 337 -4.98 6.21 9.50
C MET A 337 -4.93 6.50 7.98
N GLY A 338 -5.42 5.56 7.17
CA GLY A 338 -5.36 5.67 5.71
C GLY A 338 -3.98 5.32 5.13
N LYS A 339 -3.62 5.98 4.03
CA LYS A 339 -2.36 5.77 3.29
C LYS A 339 -1.23 6.60 3.87
N LEU A 340 -0.15 5.93 4.25
CA LEU A 340 1.07 6.60 4.71
C LEU A 340 1.93 7.01 3.51
N ILE A 341 2.29 8.29 3.46
CA ILE A 341 3.03 8.90 2.35
C ILE A 341 4.18 9.74 2.92
N LEU A 342 5.32 9.66 2.25
CA LEU A 342 6.45 10.55 2.50
C LEU A 342 6.51 11.62 1.40
N LYS A 343 6.33 12.89 1.76
CA LYS A 343 6.50 14.03 0.86
C LYS A 343 7.97 14.42 0.83
N ILE A 344 8.56 14.47 -0.37
CA ILE A 344 9.99 14.75 -0.56
C ILE A 344 10.24 16.23 -0.77
N LYS A 345 9.43 16.87 -1.59
CA LYS A 345 9.53 18.30 -1.86
C LYS A 345 8.94 19.10 -0.70
N ARG A 346 9.69 20.05 -0.19
CA ARG A 346 9.25 20.98 0.86
C ARG A 346 8.25 22.01 0.34
#